data_af8cf68d252ae41dfdecb97ab8eed62c
#
_entry.id   af8cf68d252ae41dfdecb97ab8eed62c
#
_cell.length_a   1.000
_cell.length_b   1.000
_cell.length_c   1.000
_cell.angle_alpha   90.00
_cell.angle_beta   90.00
_cell.angle_gamma   90.00
#
_symmetry.space_group_name_H-M   'P 1'
#
loop_
_entity.id
_entity.type
_entity.pdbx_description
1 polymer ?
#
loop_
_entity_poly.entity_id
_entity_poly.type
_entity_poly.pdbx_seq_one_letter_code
_entity_poly.pdbx_strand_id
1 'polypeptide(L)' 'IKETINKLTEEMLEFASKMEFEQAAEIRDKIKELEKLI' A
#
# COMPACT_ATOMS: atom_id res chain seq x y z
N ILE A 1 -11.42 -4.88 6.26
CA ILE A 1 -10.36 -5.15 5.30
C ILE A 1 -10.29 -4.08 4.22
N LYS A 2 -11.42 -3.66 3.68
CA LYS A 2 -11.41 -2.59 2.69
C LYS A 2 -10.83 -1.30 3.25
N GLU A 3 -11.15 -0.99 4.49
CA GLU A 3 -10.61 0.21 5.12
C GLU A 3 -9.10 0.11 5.29
N THR A 4 -8.61 -1.07 5.63
CA THR A 4 -7.18 -1.29 5.76
C THR A 4 -6.48 -1.11 4.41
N ILE A 5 -7.08 -1.67 3.35
CA ILE A 5 -6.51 -1.54 2.02
C ILE A 5 -6.50 -0.08 1.58
N ASN A 6 -7.59 0.65 1.84
CA ASN A 6 -7.64 2.06 1.49
C ASN A 6 -6.57 2.87 2.22
N LYS A 7 -6.38 2.57 3.49
CA LYS A 7 -5.37 3.25 4.29
C LYS A 7 -3.97 2.96 3.77
N LEU A 8 -3.70 1.71 3.44
CA LEU A 8 -2.41 1.33 2.89
C LEU A 8 -2.18 1.99 1.54
N THR A 9 -3.22 2.11 0.74
CA THR A 9 -3.12 2.78 -0.55
C THR A 9 -2.73 4.25 -0.36
N GLU A 10 -3.32 4.91 0.61
CA GLU A 10 -2.98 6.29 0.90
C GLU A 10 -1.53 6.44 1.35
N GLU A 11 -1.07 5.53 2.20
CA GLU A 11 0.32 5.54 2.64
C GLU A 11 1.27 5.30 1.49
N MET A 12 0.91 4.38 0.61
CA MET A 12 1.72 4.11 -0.57
C MET A 12 1.88 5.36 -1.42
N LEU A 13 0.78 6.07 -1.64
CA LEU A 13 0.82 7.29 -2.44
C LEU A 13 1.64 8.38 -1.77
N GLU A 14 1.61 8.44 -0.45
CA GLU A 14 2.43 9.40 0.28
C GLU A 14 3.92 9.11 0.08
N PHE A 15 4.31 7.85 0.21
CA PHE A 15 5.70 7.48 0.00
C PHE A 15 6.13 7.75 -1.43
N ALA A 16 5.28 7.44 -2.39
CA ALA A 16 5.59 7.70 -3.79
C ALA A 16 5.74 9.21 -4.04
N SER A 17 4.91 10.01 -3.40
CA SER A 17 4.98 11.46 -3.51
C SER A 17 6.30 12.00 -2.98
N LYS A 18 6.87 11.34 -1.97
CA LYS A 18 8.16 11.73 -1.40
C LYS A 18 9.33 11.05 -2.10
N MET A 19 9.06 10.33 -3.16
CA MET A 19 10.05 9.57 -3.90
C MET A 19 10.67 8.42 -3.11
N GLU A 20 9.95 7.95 -2.10
CA GLU A 20 10.37 6.78 -1.33
C GLU A 20 9.76 5.54 -1.97
N PHE A 21 10.25 5.18 -3.14
CA PHE A 21 9.67 4.13 -3.95
C PHE A 21 9.82 2.75 -3.34
N GLU A 22 10.87 2.52 -2.59
CA GLU A 22 11.07 1.22 -1.94
C GLU A 22 9.99 0.95 -0.91
N GLN A 23 9.68 1.96 -0.10
CA GLN A 23 8.63 1.84 0.90
C GLN A 23 7.26 1.69 0.24
N ALA A 24 7.05 2.46 -0.82
CA ALA A 24 5.80 2.36 -1.56
C ALA A 24 5.60 0.95 -2.14
N ALA A 25 6.67 0.35 -2.65
CA ALA A 25 6.61 -1.00 -3.19
C ALA A 25 6.27 -2.02 -2.10
N GLU A 26 6.84 -1.88 -0.92
CA GLU A 26 6.54 -2.77 0.19
C GLU A 26 5.07 -2.72 0.58
N ILE A 27 4.53 -1.51 0.63
CA ILE A 27 3.12 -1.34 0.96
C ILE A 27 2.23 -1.91 -0.13
N ARG A 28 2.62 -1.73 -1.37
CA ARG A 28 1.88 -2.30 -2.50
C ARG A 28 1.83 -3.82 -2.42
N ASP A 29 2.93 -4.44 -2.02
CA ASP A 29 2.97 -5.88 -1.86
C ASP A 29 2.02 -6.34 -0.75
N LYS A 30 1.96 -5.59 0.34
CA LYS A 30 1.03 -5.90 1.41
C LYS A 30 -0.42 -5.79 0.94
N ILE A 31 -0.72 -4.79 0.14
CA ILE A 31 -2.06 -4.65 -0.41
C ILE A 31 -2.42 -5.85 -1.26
N LYS A 32 -1.51 -6.31 -2.09
CA LYS A 32 -1.75 -7.47 -2.93
C LYS A 32 -2.01 -8.73 -2.11
N GLU A 33 -1.28 -8.91 -1.02
CA GLU A 33 -1.49 -10.05 -0.15
C GLU A 33 -2.87 -9.99 0.51
N LEU A 34 -3.27 -8.83 0.96
CA LEU A 34 -4.59 -8.67 1.56
C LEU A 34 -5.69 -8.94 0.55
N GLU A 35 -5.50 -8.52 -0.68
CA GLU A 35 -6.48 -8.76 -1.74
C GLU A 35 -6.63 -10.25 -2.04
N LYS A 36 -5.57 -11.02 -1.88
CA LYS A 36 -5.64 -12.46 -2.08
C LYS A 36 -6.46 -13.16 -1.01
N LEU A 37 -6.54 -12.57 0.17
CA LEU A 37 -7.29 -13.14 1.28
C LEU A 37 -8.79 -12.86 1.19
N ILE A 38 -9.16 -11.94 0.34
CA ILE A 38 -10.56 -11.59 0.12
C ILE A 38 -11.08 -12.39 -1.07
#